data_74fcff6d7b331e3e5ed3750d6b4dd37b
#
_entry.id   74fcff6d7b331e3e5ed3750d6b4dd37b
#
_cell.length_a   1.000
_cell.length_b   1.000
_cell.length_c   1.000
_cell.angle_alpha   90.00
_cell.angle_beta   90.00
_cell.angle_gamma   90.00
#
_symmetry.space_group_name_H-M   'P 1'
#
loop_
_entity.id
_entity.type
_entity.pdbx_description
1 polymer ?
#
loop_
_entity_poly.entity_id
_entity_poly.type
_entity_poly.pdbx_seq_one_letter_code
_entity_poly.pdbx_strand_id
1 'polypeptide(L)'
;MKNIYFLSLLSFFFFYSCKDDESAISGPTVNFDINAVPYSKLSTYSLFSGDLKNLTPISKVIPYEPASSLFTDYAQKKRFIWMPEGTKATYEEDGKTLNFPIGTILIKNFYYTTLQPNNTAKIIETRLMIRKSTGWIFAEYIWNDAQTEASLVTGEDFTSGSSQTITFKKSNDEVITTDYRIPSENECFACHRVDGKPVPIGTKPQNLNTVYNYSTNNIKNQLQKLVDEGYLASYPSSIVSTVDYHDTTKPVDIRLRSYLDANCSHCHQQNARCDYRALRLNFNQTSNLTNLGVCLTAAEPVNSTISKIVAPGNYNKSVMHYRLQSVDESNRMPLLGRTVVHDEGLLLVQQWISSLNQTCN
;
A
#
# COMPACT_ATOMS: atom_id res chain seq x y z
N MET A 1 61.79 -77.00 8.20
CA MET A 1 60.49 -76.69 8.69
C MET A 1 60.61 -75.27 9.31
N LYS A 2 60.20 -74.24 8.60
CA LYS A 2 60.31 -72.82 9.05
C LYS A 2 58.89 -72.30 9.17
N ASN A 3 58.46 -71.98 10.39
CA ASN A 3 57.19 -71.34 10.67
C ASN A 3 57.32 -69.82 10.45
N ILE A 4 56.53 -69.25 9.52
CA ILE A 4 56.41 -67.82 9.30
C ILE A 4 55.12 -67.36 9.99
N TYR A 5 55.24 -66.53 11.03
CA TYR A 5 54.15 -65.83 11.68
C TYR A 5 53.84 -64.57 10.90
N PHE A 6 52.60 -64.50 10.38
CA PHE A 6 52.07 -63.29 9.70
C PHE A 6 51.44 -62.40 10.76
N LEU A 7 52.10 -61.27 11.04
CA LEU A 7 51.58 -60.28 11.98
C LEU A 7 50.57 -59.31 11.22
N SER A 8 49.32 -59.45 11.46
CA SER A 8 48.28 -58.56 10.90
C SER A 8 48.20 -57.26 11.69
N LEU A 9 48.66 -56.17 11.09
CA LEU A 9 48.60 -54.83 11.64
C LEU A 9 47.21 -54.23 11.32
N LEU A 10 46.30 -54.14 12.33
CA LEU A 10 44.99 -53.55 12.21
C LEU A 10 45.06 -52.03 12.41
N SER A 11 45.08 -51.24 11.30
CA SER A 11 45.08 -49.79 11.36
C SER A 11 43.70 -49.28 11.66
N PHE A 12 43.49 -48.77 12.87
CA PHE A 12 42.27 -48.02 13.24
C PHE A 12 42.36 -46.62 12.65
N PHE A 13 41.59 -46.34 11.59
CA PHE A 13 41.34 -45.00 11.11
C PHE A 13 40.27 -44.34 12.00
N PHE A 14 40.69 -43.44 12.88
CA PHE A 14 39.79 -42.52 13.54
C PHE A 14 39.35 -41.45 12.53
N PHE A 15 38.12 -41.54 12.03
CA PHE A 15 37.46 -40.45 11.34
C PHE A 15 37.09 -39.40 12.40
N TYR A 16 37.91 -38.35 12.52
CA TYR A 16 37.48 -37.11 13.14
C TYR A 16 36.48 -36.45 12.19
N SER A 17 35.19 -36.59 12.45
CA SER A 17 34.16 -35.74 11.84
C SER A 17 34.26 -34.37 12.52
N CYS A 18 34.95 -33.44 11.90
CA CYS A 18 34.70 -32.02 12.19
C CYS A 18 33.25 -31.74 11.81
N LYS A 19 32.37 -31.61 12.79
CA LYS A 19 31.16 -30.81 12.62
C LYS A 19 31.67 -29.38 12.55
N ASP A 20 31.70 -28.83 11.35
CA ASP A 20 31.69 -27.39 11.17
C ASP A 20 30.34 -26.91 11.73
N ASP A 21 30.34 -26.45 12.98
CA ASP A 21 29.29 -25.53 13.45
C ASP A 21 29.49 -24.25 12.62
N GLU A 22 28.95 -24.24 11.38
CA GLU A 22 28.61 -23.01 10.74
C GLU A 22 27.60 -22.31 11.68
N SER A 23 28.11 -21.50 12.60
CA SER A 23 27.34 -20.46 13.22
C SER A 23 26.86 -19.58 12.07
N ALA A 24 25.65 -19.87 11.56
CA ALA A 24 24.99 -19.02 10.61
C ALA A 24 25.02 -17.62 11.23
N ILE A 25 25.83 -16.72 10.64
CA ILE A 25 25.83 -15.31 11.01
C ILE A 25 24.42 -14.84 10.69
N SER A 26 23.55 -14.89 11.68
CA SER A 26 22.19 -14.38 11.55
C SER A 26 22.34 -12.89 11.27
N GLY A 27 21.96 -12.47 10.06
CA GLY A 27 21.90 -11.06 9.70
C GLY A 27 21.00 -10.29 10.69
N PRO A 28 20.99 -8.95 10.59
CA PRO A 28 20.16 -8.13 11.46
C PRO A 28 18.70 -8.60 11.43
N THR A 29 18.10 -8.75 12.60
CA THR A 29 16.69 -9.16 12.79
C THR A 29 15.84 -7.98 13.19
N VAL A 30 14.54 -8.03 12.85
CA VAL A 30 13.57 -7.02 13.30
C VAL A 30 13.42 -7.12 14.81
N ASN A 31 13.55 -5.98 15.51
CA ASN A 31 13.26 -5.87 16.92
C ASN A 31 11.76 -5.70 17.10
N PHE A 32 11.07 -6.68 17.66
CA PHE A 32 9.62 -6.65 17.80
C PHE A 32 9.16 -7.31 19.10
N ASP A 33 8.55 -6.49 19.96
CA ASP A 33 7.78 -6.95 21.12
C ASP A 33 6.33 -6.47 20.94
N ILE A 34 5.39 -7.42 20.80
CA ILE A 34 3.96 -7.14 20.58
C ILE A 34 3.34 -6.30 21.71
N ASN A 35 3.89 -6.36 22.93
CA ASN A 35 3.39 -5.62 24.08
C ASN A 35 3.96 -4.19 24.14
N ALA A 36 5.17 -3.98 23.61
CA ALA A 36 5.88 -2.69 23.63
C ALA A 36 5.58 -1.79 22.43
N VAL A 37 5.10 -2.35 21.30
CA VAL A 37 4.77 -1.55 20.10
C VAL A 37 3.47 -0.75 20.29
N PRO A 38 3.37 0.49 19.72
CA PRO A 38 4.35 1.12 18.84
C PRO A 38 5.52 1.73 19.63
N TYR A 39 6.75 1.59 19.09
CA TYR A 39 7.94 2.21 19.68
C TYR A 39 7.98 3.72 19.42
N SER A 40 8.65 4.48 20.26
CA SER A 40 8.76 5.95 20.12
C SER A 40 9.59 6.40 18.92
N LYS A 41 10.47 5.53 18.39
CA LYS A 41 11.34 5.80 17.24
C LYS A 41 11.25 4.69 16.22
N LEU A 42 11.28 5.05 14.93
CA LEU A 42 11.22 4.10 13.82
C LEU A 42 12.45 3.19 13.78
N SER A 43 13.64 3.73 14.07
CA SER A 43 14.89 2.97 14.10
C SER A 43 14.86 1.80 15.10
N THR A 44 14.08 1.90 16.18
CA THR A 44 13.97 0.87 17.22
C THR A 44 13.45 -0.47 16.65
N TYR A 45 12.67 -0.46 15.58
CA TYR A 45 12.20 -1.70 14.94
C TYR A 45 13.31 -2.45 14.19
N SER A 46 14.42 -1.81 13.86
CA SER A 46 15.50 -2.40 13.02
C SER A 46 15.02 -2.94 11.67
N LEU A 47 14.02 -2.30 11.06
CA LEU A 47 13.43 -2.72 9.76
C LEU A 47 14.37 -2.50 8.57
N PHE A 48 15.29 -1.55 8.70
CA PHE A 48 16.16 -1.10 7.61
C PHE A 48 17.63 -1.13 8.04
N SER A 49 18.52 -1.41 7.10
CA SER A 49 19.99 -1.42 7.30
C SER A 49 20.64 -0.17 6.72
N GLY A 50 21.79 0.20 7.26
CA GLY A 50 22.52 1.41 6.86
C GLY A 50 21.81 2.69 7.28
N ASP A 51 21.97 3.77 6.48
CA ASP A 51 21.27 5.04 6.73
C ASP A 51 19.78 4.85 6.59
N LEU A 52 19.02 5.20 7.63
CA LEU A 52 17.57 4.96 7.73
C LEU A 52 16.82 5.57 6.53
N LYS A 53 17.24 6.75 6.05
CA LYS A 53 16.64 7.45 4.88
C LYS A 53 16.66 6.65 3.57
N ASN A 54 17.57 5.68 3.45
CA ASN A 54 17.66 4.86 2.24
C ASN A 54 16.56 3.81 2.18
N LEU A 55 15.93 3.50 3.33
CA LEU A 55 14.89 2.47 3.48
C LEU A 55 15.32 1.13 2.86
N THR A 56 16.60 0.75 3.06
CA THR A 56 17.13 -0.53 2.59
C THR A 56 16.65 -1.63 3.52
N PRO A 57 15.71 -2.49 3.09
CA PRO A 57 15.10 -3.46 3.99
C PRO A 57 16.12 -4.53 4.41
N ILE A 58 16.06 -4.96 5.67
CA ILE A 58 16.78 -6.16 6.10
C ILE A 58 16.08 -7.42 5.59
N SER A 59 16.73 -8.57 5.76
CA SER A 59 16.12 -9.88 5.44
C SER A 59 14.73 -10.00 6.06
N LYS A 60 13.76 -10.57 5.33
CA LYS A 60 12.37 -10.75 5.73
C LYS A 60 11.52 -9.47 5.84
N VAL A 61 12.07 -8.29 5.56
CA VAL A 61 11.26 -7.07 5.32
C VAL A 61 11.04 -6.96 3.81
N ILE A 62 9.88 -7.43 3.34
CA ILE A 62 9.64 -7.65 1.92
C ILE A 62 8.99 -6.41 1.29
N PRO A 63 9.64 -5.76 0.31
CA PRO A 63 9.02 -4.66 -0.42
C PRO A 63 7.88 -5.15 -1.30
N TYR A 64 6.84 -4.31 -1.45
CA TYR A 64 5.72 -4.57 -2.36
C TYR A 64 5.15 -3.28 -2.92
N GLU A 65 4.45 -3.39 -4.04
CA GLU A 65 3.72 -2.29 -4.65
C GLU A 65 2.42 -2.79 -5.31
N PRO A 66 1.26 -2.20 -4.96
CA PRO A 66 0.02 -2.50 -5.67
C PRO A 66 0.10 -2.11 -7.14
N ALA A 67 -0.51 -2.88 -8.03
CA ALA A 67 -0.50 -2.62 -9.48
C ALA A 67 -0.98 -1.20 -9.83
N SER A 68 -1.98 -0.68 -9.10
CA SER A 68 -2.40 0.72 -9.15
C SER A 68 -2.11 1.41 -7.83
N SER A 69 -1.47 2.56 -7.88
CA SER A 69 -1.08 3.30 -6.69
C SER A 69 -2.20 4.23 -6.17
N LEU A 70 -2.25 4.37 -4.83
CA LEU A 70 -3.06 5.39 -4.17
C LEU A 70 -2.44 6.77 -4.40
N PHE A 71 -3.24 7.75 -4.83
CA PHE A 71 -2.84 9.15 -4.90
C PHE A 71 -2.83 9.81 -3.50
N THR A 72 -1.83 10.62 -3.22
CA THR A 72 -1.71 11.44 -2.02
C THR A 72 -0.79 12.61 -2.37
N ASP A 73 -1.35 13.71 -2.87
CA ASP A 73 -0.64 14.96 -3.21
C ASP A 73 0.71 14.76 -3.92
N TYR A 74 0.77 13.81 -4.88
CA TYR A 74 1.97 13.41 -5.61
C TYR A 74 3.12 12.85 -4.76
N ALA A 75 2.95 12.65 -3.46
CA ALA A 75 3.93 11.94 -2.66
C ALA A 75 4.12 10.52 -3.22
N GLN A 76 5.38 10.13 -3.41
CA GLN A 76 5.76 8.76 -3.77
C GLN A 76 5.69 7.85 -2.54
N LYS A 77 5.60 6.53 -2.75
CA LYS A 77 5.45 5.57 -1.66
C LYS A 77 6.43 4.41 -1.82
N LYS A 78 7.07 4.02 -0.71
CA LYS A 78 7.72 2.70 -0.55
C LYS A 78 6.95 1.92 0.50
N ARG A 79 6.67 0.64 0.22
CA ARG A 79 5.88 -0.21 1.10
C ARG A 79 6.60 -1.50 1.39
N PHE A 80 6.44 -2.00 2.63
CA PHE A 80 7.05 -3.26 3.05
C PHE A 80 6.08 -4.05 3.92
N ILE A 81 6.27 -5.37 3.94
CA ILE A 81 5.59 -6.31 4.83
C ILE A 81 6.65 -7.01 5.67
N TRP A 82 6.42 -7.09 6.96
CA TRP A 82 7.15 -7.96 7.85
C TRP A 82 6.16 -8.78 8.70
N MET A 83 6.50 -10.03 8.92
CA MET A 83 5.73 -10.94 9.80
C MET A 83 6.68 -11.70 10.71
N PRO A 84 6.22 -12.07 11.93
CA PRO A 84 6.99 -12.93 12.82
C PRO A 84 7.33 -14.27 12.16
N GLU A 85 8.50 -14.81 12.49
CA GLU A 85 8.96 -16.09 11.98
C GLU A 85 7.95 -17.20 12.27
N GLY A 86 7.82 -18.13 11.32
CA GLY A 86 6.88 -19.27 11.43
C GLY A 86 5.40 -18.90 11.19
N THR A 87 5.07 -17.63 11.02
CA THR A 87 3.68 -17.20 10.74
C THR A 87 3.47 -16.98 9.24
N LYS A 88 2.21 -17.16 8.79
CA LYS A 88 1.82 -16.98 7.37
C LYS A 88 0.49 -16.27 7.26
N ALA A 89 0.38 -15.40 6.28
CA ALA A 89 -0.91 -14.89 5.83
C ALA A 89 -1.64 -15.97 5.02
N THR A 90 -2.96 -15.83 4.94
CA THR A 90 -3.80 -16.69 4.10
C THR A 90 -4.59 -15.87 3.09
N TYR A 91 -4.81 -16.48 1.93
CA TYR A 91 -5.72 -15.98 0.91
C TYR A 91 -7.16 -16.24 1.33
N GLU A 92 -8.07 -15.29 1.11
CA GLU A 92 -9.51 -15.45 1.28
C GLU A 92 -10.24 -15.28 -0.06
N GLU A 93 -10.11 -14.12 -0.68
CA GLU A 93 -10.71 -13.78 -1.97
C GLU A 93 -9.81 -12.77 -2.71
N ASP A 94 -9.94 -12.67 -4.03
CA ASP A 94 -9.15 -11.74 -4.86
C ASP A 94 -9.25 -10.28 -4.38
N GLY A 95 -10.45 -9.86 -4.03
CA GLY A 95 -10.77 -8.47 -3.64
C GLY A 95 -10.68 -8.18 -2.14
N LYS A 96 -10.37 -9.17 -1.31
CA LYS A 96 -10.14 -8.97 0.13
C LYS A 96 -8.65 -8.86 0.44
N THR A 97 -8.31 -8.11 1.47
CA THR A 97 -6.92 -8.09 1.97
C THR A 97 -6.51 -9.48 2.42
N LEU A 98 -5.24 -9.84 2.24
CA LEU A 98 -4.69 -11.06 2.84
C LEU A 98 -5.00 -11.08 4.34
N ASN A 99 -5.35 -12.26 4.87
CA ASN A 99 -5.57 -12.41 6.30
C ASN A 99 -4.22 -12.60 7.00
N PHE A 100 -3.73 -11.52 7.58
CA PHE A 100 -2.41 -11.45 8.21
C PHE A 100 -2.43 -11.97 9.65
N PRO A 101 -1.39 -12.70 10.09
CA PRO A 101 -1.24 -13.16 11.47
C PRO A 101 -0.98 -12.01 12.44
N ILE A 102 -1.21 -12.28 13.74
CA ILE A 102 -0.82 -11.37 14.82
C ILE A 102 0.70 -11.13 14.76
N GLY A 103 1.11 -9.89 15.00
CA GLY A 103 2.50 -9.46 14.92
C GLY A 103 2.90 -8.88 13.56
N THR A 104 2.08 -9.02 12.51
CA THR A 104 2.38 -8.43 11.21
C THR A 104 2.55 -6.91 11.30
N ILE A 105 3.56 -6.38 10.62
CA ILE A 105 3.76 -4.94 10.40
C ILE A 105 3.65 -4.66 8.90
N LEU A 106 2.73 -3.79 8.53
CA LEU A 106 2.65 -3.18 7.20
C LEU A 106 3.24 -1.78 7.29
N ILE A 107 4.25 -1.51 6.48
CA ILE A 107 5.03 -0.27 6.50
C ILE A 107 4.76 0.51 5.22
N LYS A 108 4.46 1.81 5.34
CA LYS A 108 4.25 2.69 4.20
C LYS A 108 4.95 4.02 4.42
N ASN A 109 5.94 4.31 3.58
CA ASN A 109 6.70 5.55 3.61
C ASN A 109 6.18 6.49 2.52
N PHE A 110 6.05 7.77 2.85
CA PHE A 110 5.67 8.84 1.92
C PHE A 110 6.84 9.78 1.74
N TYR A 111 7.23 10.04 0.50
CA TYR A 111 8.40 10.85 0.19
C TYR A 111 8.21 11.64 -1.10
N TYR A 112 8.99 12.70 -1.24
CA TYR A 112 9.15 13.46 -2.47
C TYR A 112 10.61 13.42 -2.90
N THR A 113 10.86 13.54 -4.20
CA THR A 113 12.22 13.58 -4.78
C THR A 113 12.58 14.95 -5.31
N THR A 114 11.64 15.89 -5.32
CA THR A 114 11.73 17.19 -6.01
C THR A 114 11.30 18.35 -5.13
N LEU A 115 11.54 18.27 -3.80
CA LEU A 115 11.21 19.37 -2.88
C LEU A 115 12.04 20.61 -3.19
N GLN A 116 11.36 21.74 -3.26
CA GLN A 116 11.97 23.02 -3.56
C GLN A 116 12.58 23.65 -2.29
N PRO A 117 13.61 24.54 -2.42
CA PRO A 117 14.13 25.08 -3.69
C PRO A 117 15.19 24.22 -4.40
N ASN A 118 15.73 23.18 -3.76
CA ASN A 118 16.94 22.49 -4.22
C ASN A 118 16.68 21.16 -4.91
N ASN A 119 15.45 20.81 -5.26
CA ASN A 119 15.05 19.50 -5.79
C ASN A 119 15.54 18.34 -4.89
N THR A 120 15.36 18.47 -3.58
CA THR A 120 15.85 17.48 -2.62
C THR A 120 14.86 16.34 -2.44
N ALA A 121 15.38 15.13 -2.16
CA ALA A 121 14.58 14.01 -1.73
C ALA A 121 14.42 14.04 -0.21
N LYS A 122 13.16 13.94 0.29
CA LYS A 122 12.86 13.79 1.71
C LYS A 122 11.70 12.82 1.92
N ILE A 123 11.83 11.97 2.93
CA ILE A 123 10.72 11.20 3.48
C ILE A 123 9.98 12.14 4.43
N ILE A 124 8.67 12.23 4.26
CA ILE A 124 7.82 13.10 5.09
C ILE A 124 7.37 12.31 6.32
N GLU A 125 6.80 11.14 6.10
CA GLU A 125 6.25 10.29 7.15
C GLU A 125 6.37 8.80 6.82
N THR A 126 6.34 7.99 7.86
CA THR A 126 6.20 6.53 7.78
C THR A 126 5.01 6.11 8.61
N ARG A 127 4.06 5.40 8.00
CA ARG A 127 2.89 4.84 8.68
C ARG A 127 3.07 3.35 8.84
N LEU A 128 2.81 2.85 10.03
CA LEU A 128 2.74 1.43 10.32
C LEU A 128 1.30 1.04 10.65
N MET A 129 0.89 -0.11 10.15
CA MET A 129 -0.24 -0.84 10.70
C MET A 129 0.30 -2.11 11.36
N ILE A 130 0.01 -2.30 12.63
CA ILE A 130 0.51 -3.43 13.42
C ILE A 130 -0.67 -4.30 13.85
N ARG A 131 -0.61 -5.59 13.52
CA ARG A 131 -1.67 -6.56 13.86
C ARG A 131 -1.52 -7.06 15.28
N LYS A 132 -2.37 -6.57 16.18
CA LYS A 132 -2.50 -7.10 17.56
C LYS A 132 -3.63 -8.11 17.68
N SER A 133 -3.74 -8.80 18.79
CA SER A 133 -4.86 -9.72 19.09
C SER A 133 -6.23 -9.03 19.07
N THR A 134 -6.26 -7.75 19.43
CA THR A 134 -7.48 -6.91 19.44
C THR A 134 -7.82 -6.32 18.07
N GLY A 135 -6.94 -6.42 17.06
CA GLY A 135 -7.14 -5.82 15.74
C GLY A 135 -5.89 -5.12 15.24
N TRP A 136 -6.04 -4.32 14.20
CA TRP A 136 -4.98 -3.46 13.70
C TRP A 136 -4.92 -2.17 14.49
N ILE A 137 -3.71 -1.70 14.78
CA ILE A 137 -3.45 -0.36 15.32
C ILE A 137 -2.67 0.46 14.30
N PHE A 138 -2.82 1.79 14.36
CA PHE A 138 -2.06 2.74 13.58
C PHE A 138 -0.90 3.28 14.39
N ALA A 139 0.23 3.50 13.73
CA ALA A 139 1.37 4.22 14.29
C ALA A 139 1.99 5.08 13.19
N GLU A 140 2.09 6.36 13.43
CA GLU A 140 2.57 7.35 12.49
C GLU A 140 3.87 7.96 12.98
N TYR A 141 4.85 8.08 12.10
CA TYR A 141 6.20 8.58 12.40
C TYR A 141 6.54 9.73 11.48
N ILE A 142 6.91 10.86 12.05
CA ILE A 142 7.36 12.04 11.31
C ILE A 142 8.88 12.09 11.31
N TRP A 143 9.45 12.28 10.12
CA TRP A 143 10.89 12.34 9.90
C TRP A 143 11.47 13.69 10.31
N ASN A 144 12.63 13.65 10.98
CA ASN A 144 13.39 14.87 11.26
C ASN A 144 14.02 15.43 9.96
N ASP A 145 14.38 16.71 9.98
CA ASP A 145 14.97 17.38 8.82
C ASP A 145 16.29 16.76 8.34
N ALA A 146 17.08 16.23 9.26
CA ALA A 146 18.34 15.54 8.95
C ALA A 146 18.13 14.17 8.27
N GLN A 147 16.89 13.67 8.22
CA GLN A 147 16.52 12.36 7.65
C GLN A 147 17.27 11.18 8.30
N THR A 148 17.55 11.30 9.60
CA THR A 148 18.28 10.28 10.38
C THR A 148 17.36 9.47 11.26
N GLU A 149 16.17 9.99 11.61
CA GLU A 149 15.21 9.36 12.48
C GLU A 149 13.78 9.83 12.20
N ALA A 150 12.82 8.97 12.52
CA ALA A 150 11.41 9.33 12.55
C ALA A 150 10.82 9.02 13.93
N SER A 151 10.08 9.98 14.48
CA SER A 151 9.50 9.91 15.81
C SER A 151 8.01 9.65 15.76
N LEU A 152 7.51 8.81 16.68
CA LEU A 152 6.09 8.49 16.80
C LEU A 152 5.29 9.75 17.12
N VAL A 153 4.23 9.98 16.36
CA VAL A 153 3.24 11.02 16.62
C VAL A 153 2.38 10.60 17.80
N THR A 154 2.24 11.47 18.79
CA THR A 154 1.47 11.22 20.01
C THR A 154 0.73 12.48 20.45
N GLY A 155 -0.14 12.36 21.45
CA GLY A 155 -0.84 13.51 22.05
C GLY A 155 -1.80 14.18 21.08
N GLU A 156 -1.80 15.51 21.05
CA GLU A 156 -2.73 16.31 20.25
C GLU A 156 -2.53 16.08 18.73
N ASP A 157 -1.29 15.97 18.26
CA ASP A 157 -1.00 15.72 16.85
C ASP A 157 -1.56 14.38 16.38
N PHE A 158 -1.57 13.36 17.22
CA PHE A 158 -2.18 12.06 16.89
C PHE A 158 -3.71 12.12 16.90
N THR A 159 -4.31 12.90 17.78
CA THR A 159 -5.78 13.00 17.90
C THR A 159 -6.40 13.98 16.92
N SER A 160 -5.71 15.07 16.59
CA SER A 160 -6.20 16.14 15.72
C SER A 160 -5.57 16.14 14.33
N GLY A 161 -4.41 15.46 14.18
CA GLY A 161 -3.57 15.53 13.00
C GLY A 161 -2.85 16.88 12.88
N SER A 162 -1.91 16.94 11.96
CA SER A 162 -1.15 18.16 11.68
C SER A 162 -0.99 18.39 10.18
N SER A 163 -0.44 19.53 9.79
CA SER A 163 -0.12 19.81 8.39
C SER A 163 1.25 20.47 8.30
N GLN A 164 1.95 20.19 7.21
CA GLN A 164 3.18 20.92 6.88
C GLN A 164 3.12 21.47 5.45
N THR A 165 3.49 22.71 5.29
CA THR A 165 3.58 23.30 3.96
C THR A 165 4.78 22.72 3.22
N ILE A 166 4.55 22.13 2.06
CA ILE A 166 5.57 21.60 1.17
C ILE A 166 5.47 22.24 -0.22
N THR A 167 6.62 22.44 -0.84
CA THR A 167 6.70 22.87 -2.23
C THR A 167 7.50 21.84 -3.01
N PHE A 168 6.92 21.29 -4.06
CA PHE A 168 7.54 20.25 -4.89
C PHE A 168 7.30 20.54 -6.38
N LYS A 169 8.12 19.91 -7.23
CA LYS A 169 7.99 20.01 -8.67
C LYS A 169 7.41 18.70 -9.23
N LYS A 170 6.36 18.81 -10.04
CA LYS A 170 5.74 17.69 -10.76
C LYS A 170 6.62 17.24 -11.94
N SER A 171 6.28 16.11 -12.55
CA SER A 171 6.98 15.59 -13.73
C SER A 171 6.88 16.48 -14.97
N ASN A 172 5.88 17.36 -15.04
CA ASN A 172 5.69 18.37 -16.09
C ASN A 172 6.36 19.72 -15.76
N ASP A 173 7.27 19.76 -14.78
CA ASP A 173 7.97 20.94 -14.29
C ASP A 173 7.11 21.98 -13.54
N GLU A 174 5.82 21.71 -13.35
CA GLU A 174 4.93 22.56 -12.55
C GLU A 174 5.34 22.51 -11.07
N VAL A 175 5.47 23.68 -10.44
CA VAL A 175 5.77 23.81 -9.01
C VAL A 175 4.48 24.00 -8.23
N ILE A 176 4.25 23.10 -7.29
CA ILE A 176 3.06 23.09 -6.41
C ILE A 176 3.50 23.39 -4.99
N THR A 177 2.78 24.30 -4.33
CA THR A 177 2.84 24.49 -2.88
C THR A 177 1.52 24.06 -2.28
N THR A 178 1.58 23.22 -1.25
CA THR A 178 0.39 22.70 -0.59
C THR A 178 0.64 22.42 0.88
N ASP A 179 -0.43 22.41 1.68
CA ASP A 179 -0.39 21.99 3.07
C ASP A 179 -0.63 20.47 3.14
N TYR A 180 0.47 19.72 3.12
CA TYR A 180 0.44 18.27 3.22
C TYR A 180 -0.15 17.85 4.57
N ARG A 181 -1.24 17.10 4.52
CA ARG A 181 -1.95 16.64 5.73
C ARG A 181 -1.30 15.37 6.30
N ILE A 182 -0.84 15.46 7.52
CA ILE A 182 -0.49 14.33 8.38
C ILE A 182 -1.75 13.97 9.16
N PRO A 183 -2.37 12.79 8.92
CA PRO A 183 -3.71 12.51 9.42
C PRO A 183 -3.74 12.26 10.92
N SER A 184 -4.87 12.49 11.53
CA SER A 184 -5.16 12.00 12.87
C SER A 184 -5.49 10.48 12.84
N GLU A 185 -5.51 9.83 14.00
CA GLU A 185 -5.97 8.45 14.14
C GLU A 185 -7.38 8.26 13.55
N ASN A 186 -8.29 9.20 13.84
CA ASN A 186 -9.65 9.17 13.32
C ASN A 186 -9.70 9.30 11.79
N GLU A 187 -8.81 10.09 11.18
CA GLU A 187 -8.69 10.21 9.74
C GLU A 187 -8.11 8.93 9.13
N CYS A 188 -7.14 8.28 9.80
CA CYS A 188 -6.68 6.95 9.40
C CYS A 188 -7.83 5.94 9.44
N PHE A 189 -8.58 5.90 10.54
CA PHE A 189 -9.72 5.00 10.70
C PHE A 189 -10.85 5.29 9.73
N ALA A 190 -11.04 6.54 9.30
CA ALA A 190 -12.07 6.89 8.32
C ALA A 190 -11.92 6.14 6.98
N CYS A 191 -10.68 5.91 6.53
CA CYS A 191 -10.36 5.16 5.31
C CYS A 191 -10.14 3.67 5.59
N HIS A 192 -9.47 3.35 6.70
CA HIS A 192 -9.09 2.00 7.09
C HIS A 192 -10.15 1.31 7.95
N ARG A 193 -11.42 1.29 7.49
CA ARG A 193 -12.54 0.73 8.27
C ARG A 193 -13.48 -0.12 7.43
N VAL A 194 -13.70 -1.36 7.90
CA VAL A 194 -14.79 -2.23 7.43
C VAL A 194 -15.40 -2.89 8.67
N ASP A 195 -16.73 -2.99 8.75
CA ASP A 195 -17.47 -3.52 9.90
C ASP A 195 -17.05 -2.90 11.26
N GLY A 196 -16.74 -1.59 11.24
CA GLY A 196 -16.31 -0.87 12.44
C GLY A 196 -14.91 -1.24 12.95
N LYS A 197 -14.12 -2.02 12.19
CA LYS A 197 -12.77 -2.47 12.58
C LYS A 197 -11.71 -1.90 11.65
N PRO A 198 -10.51 -1.57 12.15
CA PRO A 198 -9.38 -1.19 11.29
C PRO A 198 -8.99 -2.34 10.35
N VAL A 199 -8.78 -2.02 9.06
CA VAL A 199 -8.34 -2.98 8.03
C VAL A 199 -7.25 -2.35 7.14
N PRO A 200 -6.30 -3.14 6.65
CA PRO A 200 -5.33 -2.66 5.65
C PRO A 200 -5.98 -2.28 4.33
N ILE A 201 -5.33 -1.39 3.58
CA ILE A 201 -5.71 -1.02 2.21
C ILE A 201 -4.59 -1.43 1.26
N GLY A 202 -4.96 -2.00 0.09
CA GLY A 202 -4.02 -2.28 -1.00
C GLY A 202 -3.36 -3.65 -0.97
N THR A 203 -3.35 -4.37 0.15
CA THR A 203 -2.77 -5.72 0.26
C THR A 203 -3.76 -6.81 -0.14
N LYS A 204 -4.52 -6.55 -1.21
CA LYS A 204 -5.45 -7.51 -1.83
C LYS A 204 -4.68 -8.37 -2.83
N PRO A 205 -4.96 -9.68 -2.98
CA PRO A 205 -4.34 -10.53 -3.98
C PRO A 205 -4.42 -9.95 -5.39
N GLN A 206 -5.57 -9.41 -5.80
CA GLN A 206 -5.76 -8.76 -7.11
C GLN A 206 -4.79 -7.59 -7.38
N ASN A 207 -4.35 -6.89 -6.33
CA ASN A 207 -3.44 -5.74 -6.42
C ASN A 207 -1.97 -6.17 -6.35
N LEU A 208 -1.69 -7.33 -5.74
CA LEU A 208 -0.35 -7.88 -5.58
C LEU A 208 0.03 -8.91 -6.65
N ASN A 209 -0.94 -9.36 -7.45
CA ASN A 209 -0.67 -10.31 -8.55
C ASN A 209 -0.04 -9.60 -9.76
N THR A 210 1.09 -8.98 -9.53
CA THR A 210 1.91 -8.29 -10.52
C THR A 210 3.38 -8.49 -10.19
N VAL A 211 4.26 -8.24 -11.16
CA VAL A 211 5.71 -8.39 -10.97
C VAL A 211 6.29 -7.19 -10.23
N TYR A 212 7.31 -7.45 -9.42
CA TYR A 212 8.12 -6.43 -8.75
C TYR A 212 9.61 -6.76 -8.95
N ASN A 213 10.43 -5.72 -9.10
CA ASN A 213 11.88 -5.87 -9.23
C ASN A 213 12.53 -5.80 -7.84
N TYR A 214 12.84 -6.96 -7.25
CA TYR A 214 13.46 -7.07 -5.93
C TYR A 214 14.96 -6.77 -5.94
N SER A 215 15.63 -7.02 -7.05
CA SER A 215 17.04 -6.66 -7.33
C SER A 215 17.36 -6.95 -8.79
N THR A 216 18.54 -6.53 -9.26
CA THR A 216 19.02 -6.90 -10.61
C THR A 216 18.87 -8.41 -10.82
N ASN A 217 18.15 -8.82 -11.85
CA ASN A 217 17.81 -10.21 -12.18
C ASN A 217 16.86 -10.95 -11.21
N ASN A 218 16.18 -10.24 -10.32
CA ASN A 218 15.17 -10.84 -9.43
C ASN A 218 13.81 -10.16 -9.60
N ILE A 219 13.26 -10.23 -10.83
CA ILE A 219 11.89 -9.82 -11.12
C ILE A 219 10.97 -11.01 -10.84
N LYS A 220 10.02 -10.85 -9.94
CA LYS A 220 9.13 -11.94 -9.52
C LYS A 220 7.71 -11.43 -9.26
N ASN A 221 6.71 -12.27 -9.48
CA ASN A 221 5.36 -12.02 -9.01
C ASN A 221 5.35 -11.87 -7.49
N GLN A 222 4.68 -10.85 -6.98
CA GLN A 222 4.73 -10.49 -5.56
C GLN A 222 4.06 -11.54 -4.66
N LEU A 223 2.94 -12.15 -5.10
CA LEU A 223 2.32 -13.23 -4.34
C LEU A 223 3.24 -14.45 -4.26
N GLN A 224 3.90 -14.80 -5.38
CA GLN A 224 4.89 -15.88 -5.39
C GLN A 224 6.09 -15.54 -4.48
N LYS A 225 6.56 -14.29 -4.47
CA LYS A 225 7.61 -13.86 -3.55
C LYS A 225 7.20 -14.07 -2.10
N LEU A 226 5.96 -13.72 -1.73
CA LEU A 226 5.46 -13.94 -0.37
C LEU A 226 5.38 -15.44 -0.01
N VAL A 227 5.03 -16.31 -0.98
CA VAL A 227 5.05 -17.77 -0.78
C VAL A 227 6.47 -18.27 -0.56
N ASP A 228 7.41 -17.87 -1.41
CA ASP A 228 8.83 -18.30 -1.34
C ASP A 228 9.51 -17.86 -0.04
N GLU A 229 9.14 -16.69 0.49
CA GLU A 229 9.63 -16.19 1.77
C GLU A 229 8.92 -16.82 2.98
N GLY A 230 7.90 -17.63 2.74
CA GLY A 230 7.12 -18.27 3.79
C GLY A 230 6.05 -17.35 4.41
N TYR A 231 5.77 -16.21 3.80
CA TYR A 231 4.80 -15.21 4.28
C TYR A 231 3.37 -15.43 3.79
N LEU A 232 3.16 -16.17 2.72
CA LEU A 232 1.84 -16.55 2.23
C LEU A 232 1.76 -18.09 2.16
N ALA A 233 0.65 -18.66 2.64
CA ALA A 233 0.48 -20.11 2.63
C ALA A 233 0.35 -20.64 1.19
N SER A 234 -0.58 -20.05 0.43
CA SER A 234 -0.82 -20.35 -0.99
C SER A 234 -1.76 -19.29 -1.57
N TYR A 235 -1.91 -19.28 -2.89
CA TYR A 235 -2.92 -18.50 -3.60
C TYR A 235 -3.38 -19.27 -4.86
N PRO A 236 -4.59 -19.00 -5.39
CA PRO A 236 -5.08 -19.67 -6.61
C PRO A 236 -4.29 -19.26 -7.84
N SER A 237 -4.19 -20.15 -8.82
CA SER A 237 -3.49 -19.87 -10.09
C SER A 237 -4.18 -18.80 -10.95
N SER A 238 -5.48 -18.60 -10.75
CA SER A 238 -6.28 -17.61 -11.50
C SER A 238 -6.78 -16.53 -10.54
N ILE A 239 -6.19 -15.33 -10.64
CA ILE A 239 -6.63 -14.12 -9.93
C ILE A 239 -7.00 -13.08 -10.96
N VAL A 240 -8.19 -12.50 -10.84
CA VAL A 240 -8.61 -11.37 -11.67
C VAL A 240 -7.96 -10.10 -11.15
N SER A 241 -6.86 -9.69 -11.79
CA SER A 241 -5.93 -8.69 -11.29
C SER A 241 -6.27 -7.27 -11.75
N THR A 242 -5.99 -6.30 -10.89
CA THR A 242 -5.89 -4.90 -11.27
C THR A 242 -4.67 -4.67 -12.17
N VAL A 243 -4.69 -3.55 -12.90
CA VAL A 243 -3.58 -3.13 -13.77
C VAL A 243 -3.02 -1.79 -13.31
N ASP A 244 -1.83 -1.43 -13.73
CA ASP A 244 -1.36 -0.06 -13.59
C ASP A 244 -2.27 0.86 -14.43
N TYR A 245 -2.91 1.82 -13.77
CA TYR A 245 -3.81 2.75 -14.45
C TYR A 245 -3.08 3.70 -15.41
N HIS A 246 -1.76 3.82 -15.33
CA HIS A 246 -0.93 4.57 -16.28
C HIS A 246 -0.62 3.76 -17.55
N ASP A 247 -0.72 2.43 -17.53
CA ASP A 247 -0.42 1.58 -18.69
C ASP A 247 -1.46 1.78 -19.80
N THR A 248 -1.17 2.68 -20.73
CA THR A 248 -2.06 3.02 -21.86
C THR A 248 -2.24 1.88 -22.87
N THR A 249 -1.49 0.78 -22.75
CA THR A 249 -1.72 -0.43 -23.57
C THR A 249 -2.95 -1.20 -23.10
N LYS A 250 -3.45 -0.94 -21.88
CA LYS A 250 -4.66 -1.55 -21.33
C LYS A 250 -5.90 -0.72 -21.68
N PRO A 251 -7.06 -1.37 -21.86
CA PRO A 251 -8.33 -0.67 -22.07
C PRO A 251 -8.64 0.34 -20.97
N VAL A 252 -9.22 1.49 -21.34
CA VAL A 252 -9.56 2.57 -20.41
C VAL A 252 -10.47 2.10 -19.27
N ASP A 253 -11.39 1.16 -19.53
CA ASP A 253 -12.29 0.61 -18.52
C ASP A 253 -11.54 -0.11 -17.39
N ILE A 254 -10.64 -1.04 -17.73
CA ILE A 254 -9.89 -1.77 -16.70
C ILE A 254 -8.93 -0.86 -15.94
N ARG A 255 -8.36 0.15 -16.61
CA ARG A 255 -7.50 1.17 -15.99
C ARG A 255 -8.27 2.00 -14.98
N LEU A 256 -9.46 2.50 -15.35
CA LEU A 256 -10.33 3.24 -14.46
C LEU A 256 -10.75 2.40 -13.25
N ARG A 257 -11.21 1.18 -13.47
CA ARG A 257 -11.64 0.28 -12.39
C ARG A 257 -10.51 -0.01 -11.42
N SER A 258 -9.28 -0.18 -11.91
CA SER A 258 -8.08 -0.33 -11.08
C SER A 258 -7.75 0.94 -10.29
N TYR A 259 -7.88 2.11 -10.91
CA TYR A 259 -7.73 3.40 -10.26
C TYR A 259 -8.75 3.62 -9.14
N LEU A 260 -10.04 3.30 -9.40
CA LEU A 260 -11.11 3.45 -8.42
C LEU A 260 -10.96 2.45 -7.26
N ASP A 261 -10.48 1.23 -7.51
CA ASP A 261 -10.17 0.28 -6.44
C ASP A 261 -9.09 0.83 -5.50
N ALA A 262 -8.02 1.39 -6.06
CA ALA A 262 -6.92 1.91 -5.27
C ALA A 262 -7.27 3.19 -4.48
N ASN A 263 -8.11 4.07 -5.06
CA ASN A 263 -8.30 5.42 -4.55
C ASN A 263 -9.67 5.66 -3.87
N CYS A 264 -10.66 4.81 -4.11
CA CYS A 264 -12.05 5.08 -3.71
C CYS A 264 -12.71 3.90 -3.00
N SER A 265 -12.37 2.65 -3.36
CA SER A 265 -13.07 1.45 -2.88
C SER A 265 -13.05 1.29 -1.37
N HIS A 266 -11.97 1.71 -0.72
CA HIS A 266 -11.82 1.59 0.74
C HIS A 266 -12.91 2.35 1.52
N CYS A 267 -13.48 3.42 0.94
CA CYS A 267 -14.66 4.09 1.48
C CYS A 267 -15.97 3.62 0.83
N HIS A 268 -15.98 3.43 -0.51
CA HIS A 268 -17.16 3.10 -1.29
C HIS A 268 -17.33 1.59 -1.51
N GLN A 269 -17.54 0.86 -0.42
CA GLN A 269 -17.84 -0.57 -0.37
C GLN A 269 -18.78 -0.86 0.78
N GLN A 270 -19.32 -2.08 0.81
CA GLN A 270 -20.19 -2.54 1.89
C GLN A 270 -19.47 -2.47 3.24
N ASN A 271 -20.18 -2.02 4.27
CA ASN A 271 -19.74 -1.91 5.66
C ASN A 271 -18.54 -0.94 5.88
N ALA A 272 -18.16 -0.15 4.86
CA ALA A 272 -17.16 0.91 4.99
C ALA A 272 -17.82 2.28 5.28
N ARG A 273 -17.01 3.34 5.33
CA ARG A 273 -17.47 4.70 5.69
C ARG A 273 -18.65 5.20 4.85
N CYS A 274 -18.65 4.91 3.55
CA CYS A 274 -19.67 5.41 2.59
C CYS A 274 -20.63 4.30 2.14
N ASP A 275 -20.87 3.27 2.95
CA ASP A 275 -21.79 2.17 2.63
C ASP A 275 -23.22 2.65 2.32
N TYR A 276 -23.66 3.74 2.96
CA TYR A 276 -24.96 4.38 2.72
C TYR A 276 -25.09 5.01 1.32
N ARG A 277 -24.01 5.08 0.53
CA ARG A 277 -24.00 5.52 -0.87
C ARG A 277 -24.16 4.33 -1.80
N ALA A 278 -24.73 4.57 -2.98
CA ALA A 278 -24.97 3.50 -3.97
C ALA A 278 -23.70 2.95 -4.64
N LEU A 279 -22.57 3.68 -4.57
CA LEU A 279 -21.33 3.29 -5.22
C LEU A 279 -20.68 2.07 -4.55
N ARG A 280 -20.20 1.11 -5.39
CA ARG A 280 -19.44 -0.06 -4.97
C ARG A 280 -18.21 -0.16 -5.87
N LEU A 281 -17.08 0.39 -5.40
CA LEU A 281 -15.92 0.67 -6.24
C LEU A 281 -14.79 -0.35 -6.10
N ASN A 282 -15.03 -1.49 -5.44
CA ASN A 282 -14.13 -2.62 -5.49
C ASN A 282 -14.00 -3.17 -6.92
N PHE A 283 -12.79 -3.48 -7.35
CA PHE A 283 -12.50 -3.92 -8.71
C PHE A 283 -13.40 -5.08 -9.18
N ASN A 284 -13.63 -6.08 -8.34
CA ASN A 284 -14.47 -7.23 -8.63
C ASN A 284 -15.98 -6.88 -8.76
N GLN A 285 -16.42 -5.69 -8.32
CA GLN A 285 -17.82 -5.24 -8.39
C GLN A 285 -18.05 -4.23 -9.51
N THR A 286 -17.01 -3.60 -10.04
CA THR A 286 -17.10 -2.51 -11.01
C THR A 286 -17.30 -2.93 -12.45
N SER A 287 -17.44 -4.24 -12.75
CA SER A 287 -17.98 -4.71 -14.03
C SER A 287 -19.46 -4.33 -14.22
N ASN A 288 -20.19 -4.10 -13.13
CA ASN A 288 -21.53 -3.55 -13.15
C ASN A 288 -21.46 -2.01 -13.18
N LEU A 289 -21.92 -1.41 -14.27
CA LEU A 289 -21.89 0.04 -14.47
C LEU A 289 -22.73 0.82 -13.45
N THR A 290 -23.76 0.20 -12.88
CA THR A 290 -24.56 0.80 -11.79
C THR A 290 -23.67 1.00 -10.54
N ASN A 291 -22.79 0.06 -10.23
CA ASN A 291 -21.84 0.19 -9.11
C ASN A 291 -20.83 1.34 -9.32
N LEU A 292 -20.55 1.68 -10.59
CA LEU A 292 -19.76 2.86 -10.97
C LEU A 292 -20.57 4.17 -10.97
N GLY A 293 -21.87 4.10 -10.69
CA GLY A 293 -22.76 5.28 -10.64
C GLY A 293 -23.27 5.75 -12.01
N VAL A 294 -23.12 4.93 -13.06
CA VAL A 294 -23.59 5.30 -14.41
C VAL A 294 -25.10 5.44 -14.41
N CYS A 295 -25.59 6.60 -14.87
CA CYS A 295 -26.99 7.03 -14.88
C CYS A 295 -27.64 7.19 -13.49
N LEU A 296 -26.97 6.89 -12.41
CA LEU A 296 -27.52 7.08 -11.08
C LEU A 296 -27.60 8.57 -10.71
N THR A 297 -28.72 8.98 -10.16
CA THR A 297 -28.87 10.31 -9.58
C THR A 297 -28.08 10.39 -8.28
N ALA A 298 -27.25 11.41 -8.14
CA ALA A 298 -26.49 11.64 -6.90
C ALA A 298 -27.47 12.02 -5.76
N ALA A 299 -27.22 11.50 -4.56
CA ALA A 299 -27.97 11.91 -3.37
C ALA A 299 -27.75 13.39 -3.04
N GLU A 300 -26.60 13.92 -3.41
CA GLU A 300 -26.21 15.33 -3.28
C GLU A 300 -25.73 15.82 -4.64
N PRO A 301 -26.64 16.26 -5.52
CA PRO A 301 -26.28 16.83 -6.81
C PRO A 301 -25.58 18.18 -6.64
N VAL A 302 -24.72 18.53 -7.59
CA VAL A 302 -24.06 19.86 -7.59
C VAL A 302 -25.09 20.94 -7.93
N ASN A 303 -25.93 20.66 -8.93
CA ASN A 303 -27.04 21.51 -9.37
C ASN A 303 -27.99 20.67 -10.26
N SER A 304 -29.00 21.30 -10.85
CA SER A 304 -29.98 20.62 -11.72
C SER A 304 -29.36 19.99 -12.99
N THR A 305 -28.23 20.51 -13.48
CA THR A 305 -27.57 19.99 -14.70
C THR A 305 -26.46 18.97 -14.38
N ILE A 306 -25.87 19.05 -13.18
CA ILE A 306 -24.85 18.09 -12.68
C ILE A 306 -25.49 17.29 -11.56
N SER A 307 -26.39 16.38 -11.93
CA SER A 307 -27.19 15.59 -11.00
C SER A 307 -26.93 14.09 -11.07
N LYS A 308 -26.34 13.60 -12.17
CA LYS A 308 -25.96 12.20 -12.30
C LYS A 308 -24.56 11.96 -11.74
N ILE A 309 -24.34 10.83 -11.04
CA ILE A 309 -23.02 10.46 -10.56
C ILE A 309 -22.07 10.33 -11.76
N VAL A 310 -22.46 9.57 -12.78
CA VAL A 310 -21.83 9.51 -14.09
C VAL A 310 -22.88 9.73 -15.16
N ALA A 311 -22.74 10.80 -15.94
CA ALA A 311 -23.53 11.09 -17.12
C ALA A 311 -22.77 10.57 -18.36
N PRO A 312 -23.17 9.45 -18.99
CA PRO A 312 -22.45 8.85 -20.12
C PRO A 312 -22.20 9.86 -21.23
N GLY A 313 -20.99 9.82 -21.81
CA GLY A 313 -20.58 10.72 -22.88
C GLY A 313 -20.32 12.17 -22.45
N ASN A 314 -20.60 12.56 -21.18
CA ASN A 314 -20.45 13.94 -20.75
C ASN A 314 -19.91 14.07 -19.32
N TYR A 315 -18.57 14.13 -19.19
CA TYR A 315 -17.91 14.27 -17.90
C TYR A 315 -18.26 15.61 -17.21
N ASN A 316 -18.52 16.69 -17.94
CA ASN A 316 -18.89 17.99 -17.34
C ASN A 316 -20.26 17.97 -16.65
N LYS A 317 -21.13 17.01 -16.98
CA LYS A 317 -22.42 16.77 -16.31
C LYS A 317 -22.35 15.66 -15.26
N SER A 318 -21.17 15.17 -14.92
CA SER A 318 -20.94 14.06 -13.99
C SER A 318 -20.46 14.57 -12.63
N VAL A 319 -21.18 14.25 -11.55
CA VAL A 319 -20.81 14.58 -10.18
C VAL A 319 -19.44 13.98 -9.80
N MET A 320 -19.14 12.77 -10.29
CA MET A 320 -17.84 12.12 -10.06
C MET A 320 -16.70 13.01 -10.57
N HIS A 321 -16.77 13.51 -11.80
CA HIS A 321 -15.76 14.40 -12.37
C HIS A 321 -15.65 15.69 -11.59
N TYR A 322 -16.78 16.36 -11.30
CA TYR A 322 -16.81 17.60 -10.53
C TYR A 322 -16.09 17.46 -9.17
N ARG A 323 -16.39 16.38 -8.42
CA ARG A 323 -15.80 16.16 -7.11
C ARG A 323 -14.32 15.81 -7.18
N LEU A 324 -13.85 15.11 -8.22
CA LEU A 324 -12.43 14.82 -8.42
C LEU A 324 -11.63 16.06 -8.81
N GLN A 325 -12.24 17.00 -9.56
CA GLN A 325 -11.62 18.27 -9.95
C GLN A 325 -11.61 19.29 -8.82
N SER A 326 -12.54 19.21 -7.86
CA SER A 326 -12.62 20.15 -6.75
C SER A 326 -11.49 19.96 -5.75
N VAL A 327 -10.96 21.08 -5.23
CA VAL A 327 -10.07 21.12 -4.05
C VAL A 327 -10.80 21.62 -2.81
N ASP A 328 -12.03 22.12 -2.97
CA ASP A 328 -12.89 22.55 -1.87
C ASP A 328 -13.23 21.36 -0.96
N GLU A 329 -12.96 21.48 0.32
CA GLU A 329 -13.14 20.43 1.33
C GLU A 329 -14.60 19.93 1.43
N SER A 330 -15.57 20.77 1.14
CA SER A 330 -16.98 20.38 1.15
C SER A 330 -17.39 19.54 -0.06
N ASN A 331 -16.64 19.62 -1.15
CA ASN A 331 -16.98 19.04 -2.45
C ASN A 331 -15.99 17.98 -2.95
N ARG A 332 -14.73 18.08 -2.58
CA ARG A 332 -13.66 17.21 -3.13
C ARG A 332 -13.88 15.74 -2.78
N MET A 333 -13.46 14.85 -3.68
CA MET A 333 -13.29 13.41 -3.44
C MET A 333 -11.91 12.97 -3.91
N PRO A 334 -11.20 12.13 -3.14
CA PRO A 334 -11.46 11.77 -1.75
C PRO A 334 -11.52 12.98 -0.80
N LEU A 335 -12.32 12.87 0.27
CA LEU A 335 -12.43 13.93 1.29
C LEU A 335 -11.13 14.12 2.08
N LEU A 336 -10.38 13.04 2.26
CA LEU A 336 -9.13 12.97 3.02
C LEU A 336 -8.00 12.44 2.13
N GLY A 337 -6.76 12.76 2.49
CA GLY A 337 -5.56 12.23 1.83
C GLY A 337 -5.14 12.97 0.57
N ARG A 338 -5.80 14.07 0.20
CA ARG A 338 -5.35 14.98 -0.86
C ARG A 338 -5.78 16.43 -0.60
N THR A 339 -4.96 17.35 -1.05
CA THR A 339 -5.24 18.79 -1.08
C THR A 339 -5.17 19.36 -2.50
N VAL A 340 -4.49 18.67 -3.41
CA VAL A 340 -4.38 19.05 -4.83
C VAL A 340 -5.14 18.08 -5.73
N VAL A 341 -5.41 18.51 -6.96
CA VAL A 341 -6.03 17.66 -7.99
C VAL A 341 -5.05 16.61 -8.47
N HIS A 342 -5.54 15.39 -8.70
CA HIS A 342 -4.80 14.32 -9.37
C HIS A 342 -5.10 14.40 -10.86
N ASP A 343 -4.25 15.07 -11.63
CA ASP A 343 -4.52 15.39 -13.04
C ASP A 343 -4.66 14.13 -13.90
N GLU A 344 -3.79 13.14 -13.68
CA GLU A 344 -3.77 11.87 -14.44
C GLU A 344 -5.03 11.04 -14.13
N GLY A 345 -5.45 11.01 -12.87
CA GLY A 345 -6.69 10.34 -12.47
C GLY A 345 -7.94 11.05 -12.99
N LEU A 346 -7.94 12.38 -12.98
CA LEU A 346 -9.03 13.18 -13.56
C LEU A 346 -9.16 12.96 -15.07
N LEU A 347 -8.03 12.99 -15.79
CA LEU A 347 -8.00 12.71 -17.23
C LEU A 347 -8.51 11.30 -17.55
N LEU A 348 -8.12 10.29 -16.77
CA LEU A 348 -8.59 8.91 -16.95
C LEU A 348 -10.12 8.82 -16.78
N VAL A 349 -10.68 9.50 -15.78
CA VAL A 349 -12.14 9.57 -15.57
C VAL A 349 -12.83 10.27 -16.74
N GLN A 350 -12.28 11.37 -17.26
CA GLN A 350 -12.80 12.07 -18.44
C GLN A 350 -12.83 11.16 -19.68
N GLN A 351 -11.72 10.46 -19.95
CA GLN A 351 -11.60 9.53 -21.08
C GLN A 351 -12.63 8.40 -20.98
N TRP A 352 -12.77 7.81 -19.80
CA TRP A 352 -13.73 6.73 -19.61
C TRP A 352 -15.17 7.21 -19.74
N ILE A 353 -15.57 8.30 -19.08
CA ILE A 353 -16.94 8.84 -19.21
C ILE A 353 -17.26 9.18 -20.65
N SER A 354 -16.31 9.79 -21.39
CA SER A 354 -16.49 10.13 -22.82
C SER A 354 -16.64 8.90 -23.72
N SER A 355 -16.11 7.75 -23.33
CA SER A 355 -16.22 6.50 -24.09
C SER A 355 -17.55 5.77 -23.90
N LEU A 356 -18.37 6.18 -22.93
CA LEU A 356 -19.67 5.56 -22.66
C LEU A 356 -20.73 6.05 -23.68
N ASN A 357 -21.33 5.11 -24.42
CA ASN A 357 -22.27 5.39 -25.51
C ASN A 357 -23.76 5.21 -25.11
N GLN A 358 -24.04 4.85 -23.85
CA GLN A 358 -25.39 4.62 -23.39
C GLN A 358 -26.11 5.93 -23.04
N THR A 359 -27.43 5.93 -23.13
CA THR A 359 -28.30 7.05 -22.68
C THR A 359 -28.92 6.72 -21.34
N CYS A 360 -29.04 7.71 -20.46
CA CYS A 360 -29.81 7.57 -19.24
C CYS A 360 -31.29 7.87 -19.52
N ASN A 361 -32.14 6.95 -19.12
CA ASN A 361 -33.61 7.14 -19.17
C ASN A 361 -34.05 8.09 -18.07
#